data_9e7a02bdb486dbad2be9484726b55500
#
_entry.id   9e7a02bdb486dbad2be9484726b55500
#
_cell.length_a   1.000
_cell.length_b   1.000
_cell.length_c   1.000
_cell.angle_alpha   90.00
_cell.angle_beta   90.00
_cell.angle_gamma   90.00
#
_symmetry.space_group_name_H-M   'P 1'
#
loop_
_entity.id
_entity.type
_entity.pdbx_description
1 polymer ?
#
loop_
_entity_poly.entity_id
_entity_poly.type
_entity_poly.pdbx_seq_one_letter_code
_entity_poly.pdbx_strand_id
1 'polypeptide(L)'
;MKKTNIPEFFPFNGQTCFLEGSINLNDYLHGGFEDEVRDLTASSTLKKLINKYGIPQCGRNRATFIGKKFVIKFPLNDDGEINNSIEATFISENTAKGKLLVINGFRCVMQERIKILDYPLEFRLYPEWVNLIDSGQIGYNLKGVLKAYDFAEDVNKLTINK
;
A
#
# COMPACT_ATOMS: atom_id res chain seq x y z
N MET A 1 23.54 14.78 -7.77
CA MET A 1 22.10 14.47 -7.66
C MET A 1 21.83 13.20 -8.45
N LYS A 2 21.57 12.09 -7.77
CA LYS A 2 21.09 10.90 -8.47
C LYS A 2 19.68 11.23 -8.96
N LYS A 3 19.50 11.24 -10.30
CA LYS A 3 18.15 11.25 -10.87
C LYS A 3 17.42 10.04 -10.29
N THR A 4 16.46 10.29 -9.42
CA THR A 4 15.49 9.28 -9.03
C THR A 4 14.80 8.88 -10.33
N ASN A 5 14.98 7.63 -10.77
CA ASN A 5 14.14 7.05 -11.79
C ASN A 5 12.74 6.99 -11.21
N ILE A 6 12.00 8.06 -11.42
CA ILE A 6 10.59 8.13 -11.13
C ILE A 6 9.96 7.25 -12.20
N PRO A 7 9.35 6.12 -11.82
CA PRO A 7 8.64 5.31 -12.78
C PRO A 7 7.55 6.17 -13.41
N GLU A 8 7.55 6.31 -14.70
CA GLU A 8 6.67 7.22 -15.44
C GLU A 8 5.19 6.96 -15.23
N PHE A 9 4.79 5.82 -14.66
CA PHE A 9 3.39 5.49 -14.52
C PHE A 9 3.11 4.40 -13.48
N PHE A 10 2.32 4.75 -12.47
CA PHE A 10 1.64 3.78 -11.62
C PHE A 10 0.15 4.12 -11.56
N PRO A 11 -0.70 3.48 -12.37
CA PRO A 11 -2.13 3.61 -12.17
C PRO A 11 -2.51 2.83 -10.91
N PHE A 12 -2.95 3.55 -9.90
CA PHE A 12 -3.59 2.97 -8.74
C PHE A 12 -5.03 3.48 -8.72
N ASN A 13 -6.01 2.62 -9.05
CA ASN A 13 -7.44 2.89 -8.95
C ASN A 13 -7.86 4.35 -9.27
N GLY A 14 -7.25 4.97 -10.28
CA GLY A 14 -7.56 6.33 -10.71
C GLY A 14 -7.02 7.44 -9.80
N GLN A 15 -6.32 7.12 -8.70
CA GLN A 15 -5.62 8.10 -7.88
C GLN A 15 -4.12 8.01 -8.12
N THR A 16 -3.63 8.85 -8.98
CA THR A 16 -2.19 9.10 -9.14
C THR A 16 -1.79 10.22 -8.21
N CYS A 17 -0.79 9.97 -7.39
CA CYS A 17 -0.08 11.07 -6.73
C CYS A 17 0.81 11.72 -7.77
N PHE A 18 0.30 12.75 -8.42
CA PHE A 18 1.11 13.54 -9.32
C PHE A 18 1.97 14.51 -8.55
N LEU A 19 3.24 14.47 -8.84
CA LEU A 19 4.18 15.50 -8.46
C LEU A 19 4.48 16.36 -9.69
N GLU A 20 3.52 17.14 -10.12
CA GLU A 20 3.85 18.31 -10.92
C GLU A 20 4.14 19.48 -9.96
N GLY A 21 5.39 19.87 -9.92
CA GLY A 21 5.84 20.97 -9.06
C GLY A 21 6.23 20.51 -7.65
N SER A 22 6.54 21.46 -6.79
CA SER A 22 6.85 21.21 -5.39
C SER A 22 5.63 20.69 -4.66
N ILE A 23 5.55 19.36 -4.48
CA ILE A 23 4.55 18.81 -3.57
C ILE A 23 4.84 19.32 -2.19
N ASN A 24 3.85 19.94 -1.64
CA ASN A 24 3.79 20.14 -0.22
C ASN A 24 3.43 18.79 0.40
N LEU A 25 4.45 18.02 0.81
CA LEU A 25 4.24 16.76 1.51
C LEU A 25 3.41 16.94 2.78
N ASN A 26 3.36 18.13 3.32
CA ASN A 26 2.51 18.47 4.45
C ASN A 26 1.02 18.33 4.11
N ASP A 27 0.62 18.52 2.85
CA ASP A 27 -0.77 18.35 2.43
C ASP A 27 -1.21 16.88 2.51
N TYR A 28 -0.28 15.93 2.34
CA TYR A 28 -0.56 14.50 2.51
C TYR A 28 -0.61 14.05 3.96
N LEU A 29 0.17 14.70 4.82
CA LEU A 29 0.34 14.31 6.22
C LEU A 29 -0.38 15.27 7.17
N HIS A 30 -1.05 16.28 6.63
CA HIS A 30 -1.76 17.25 7.47
C HIS A 30 -2.92 16.59 8.22
N GLY A 31 -2.80 16.51 9.54
CA GLY A 31 -3.76 15.85 10.41
C GLY A 31 -3.78 14.32 10.29
N GLY A 32 -2.74 13.71 9.70
CA GLY A 32 -2.64 12.26 9.53
C GLY A 32 -2.39 11.53 10.84
N PHE A 33 -1.40 11.97 11.60
CA PHE A 33 -1.11 11.42 12.93
C PHE A 33 -1.62 12.37 14.02
N GLU A 34 -2.21 11.83 15.07
CA GLU A 34 -2.70 12.62 16.20
C GLU A 34 -1.56 13.32 16.94
N ASP A 35 -0.41 12.67 17.06
CA ASP A 35 0.80 13.24 17.66
C ASP A 35 1.53 14.15 16.66
N GLU A 36 1.68 15.45 16.99
CA GLU A 36 2.30 16.43 16.09
C GLU A 36 3.78 16.14 15.79
N VAL A 37 4.53 15.67 16.77
CA VAL A 37 5.96 15.32 16.58
C VAL A 37 6.06 14.13 15.65
N ARG A 38 5.18 13.17 15.81
CA ARG A 38 5.10 11.98 14.97
C ARG A 38 4.69 12.34 13.55
N ASP A 39 3.78 13.28 13.39
CA ASP A 39 3.34 13.79 12.07
C ASP A 39 4.50 14.46 11.31
N LEU A 40 5.28 15.31 11.98
CA LEU A 40 6.48 15.93 11.42
C LEU A 40 7.55 14.88 11.07
N THR A 41 7.74 13.89 11.91
CA THR A 41 8.69 12.79 11.67
C THR A 41 8.27 11.94 10.47
N ALA A 42 6.98 11.68 10.33
CA ALA A 42 6.42 10.97 9.18
C ALA A 42 6.67 11.73 7.87
N SER A 43 6.44 13.04 7.87
CA SER A 43 6.71 13.91 6.72
C SER A 43 8.18 13.86 6.29
N SER A 44 9.09 13.97 7.24
CA SER A 44 10.54 13.90 7.00
C SER A 44 10.95 12.52 6.48
N THR A 45 10.39 11.46 7.05
CA THR A 45 10.67 10.08 6.63
C THR A 45 10.15 9.81 5.23
N LEU A 46 8.94 10.28 4.92
CA LEU A 46 8.35 10.15 3.59
C LEU A 46 9.22 10.82 2.52
N LYS A 47 9.76 12.01 2.79
CA LYS A 47 10.71 12.70 1.89
C LYS A 47 11.93 11.83 1.59
N LYS A 48 12.51 11.20 2.61
CA LYS A 48 13.67 10.31 2.45
C LYS A 48 13.32 9.08 1.62
N LEU A 49 12.14 8.50 1.82
CA LEU A 49 11.66 7.36 1.06
C LEU A 49 11.40 7.72 -0.41
N ILE A 50 10.83 8.89 -0.67
CA ILE A 50 10.63 9.41 -2.03
C ILE A 50 11.98 9.58 -2.74
N ASN A 51 12.98 10.14 -2.07
CA ASN A 51 14.31 10.29 -2.63
C ASN A 51 14.99 8.95 -2.92
N LYS A 52 14.69 7.92 -2.14
CA LYS A 52 15.29 6.59 -2.28
C LYS A 52 14.57 5.71 -3.30
N TYR A 53 13.25 5.71 -3.29
CA TYR A 53 12.42 4.76 -4.03
C TYR A 53 11.59 5.39 -5.15
N GLY A 54 11.55 6.71 -5.25
CA GLY A 54 10.70 7.44 -6.18
C GLY A 54 9.32 7.76 -5.59
N ILE A 55 8.42 8.22 -6.45
CA ILE A 55 7.10 8.67 -6.04
C ILE A 55 6.21 7.49 -5.69
N PRO A 56 5.57 7.48 -4.50
CA PRO A 56 4.65 6.45 -4.10
C PRO A 56 3.28 6.62 -4.76
N GLN A 57 2.52 5.54 -4.77
CA GLN A 57 1.08 5.61 -4.92
C GLN A 57 0.45 5.87 -3.55
N CYS A 58 -0.40 6.89 -3.44
CA CYS A 58 -1.05 7.23 -2.20
C CYS A 58 -2.51 6.79 -2.21
N GLY A 59 -2.87 5.99 -1.22
CA GLY A 59 -4.25 5.76 -0.82
C GLY A 59 -4.63 6.68 0.33
N ARG A 60 -5.77 6.42 0.95
CA ARG A 60 -6.28 7.19 2.09
C ARG A 60 -5.34 7.15 3.30
N ASN A 61 -4.79 5.99 3.60
CA ASN A 61 -4.06 5.74 4.84
C ASN A 61 -2.58 5.42 4.62
N ARG A 62 -2.15 5.14 3.40
CA ARG A 62 -0.81 4.65 3.11
C ARG A 62 -0.25 5.19 1.81
N ALA A 63 1.06 5.36 1.80
CA ALA A 63 1.86 5.58 0.60
C ALA A 63 2.57 4.28 0.23
N THR A 64 2.38 3.80 -0.99
CA THR A 64 2.94 2.54 -1.48
C THR A 64 4.08 2.79 -2.45
N PHE A 65 5.28 2.40 -2.05
CA PHE A 65 6.47 2.43 -2.90
C PHE A 65 6.63 1.11 -3.62
N ILE A 66 6.72 1.13 -4.95
CA ILE A 66 6.73 -0.07 -5.77
C ILE A 66 8.14 -0.39 -6.21
N GLY A 67 8.65 -1.53 -5.77
CA GLY A 67 9.90 -2.11 -6.21
C GLY A 67 9.70 -3.21 -7.27
N LYS A 68 10.79 -3.84 -7.71
CA LYS A 68 10.72 -4.91 -8.73
C LYS A 68 9.98 -6.15 -8.24
N LYS A 69 10.24 -6.56 -6.99
CA LYS A 69 9.69 -7.79 -6.40
C LYS A 69 8.78 -7.54 -5.21
N PHE A 70 8.90 -6.38 -4.59
CA PHE A 70 8.21 -6.01 -3.37
C PHE A 70 7.64 -4.61 -3.48
N VAL A 71 6.65 -4.34 -2.66
CA VAL A 71 6.14 -3.01 -2.36
C VAL A 71 6.37 -2.71 -0.88
N ILE A 72 6.54 -1.44 -0.55
CA ILE A 72 6.59 -0.97 0.83
C ILE A 72 5.43 -0.01 1.03
N LYS A 73 4.57 -0.29 2.00
CA LYS A 73 3.46 0.57 2.37
C LYS A 73 3.83 1.34 3.64
N PHE A 74 4.03 2.63 3.49
CA PHE A 74 4.32 3.56 4.58
C PHE A 74 3.01 4.18 5.09
N PRO A 75 2.78 4.26 6.42
CA PRO A 75 1.54 4.81 6.96
C PRO A 75 1.51 6.33 6.82
N LEU A 76 0.36 6.87 6.44
CA LEU A 76 0.09 8.31 6.39
C LEU A 76 -0.66 8.82 7.63
N ASN A 77 -1.14 7.89 8.46
CA ASN A 77 -1.89 8.16 9.69
C ASN A 77 -1.86 6.94 10.61
N ASP A 78 -2.48 7.06 11.77
CA ASP A 78 -2.55 5.98 12.76
C ASP A 78 -3.26 4.73 12.22
N ASP A 79 -4.33 4.89 11.46
CA ASP A 79 -5.02 3.78 10.81
C ASP A 79 -4.12 3.04 9.81
N GLY A 80 -3.26 3.77 9.12
CA GLY A 80 -2.28 3.18 8.21
C GLY A 80 -1.30 2.26 8.91
N GLU A 81 -0.84 2.61 10.12
CA GLU A 81 0.01 1.73 10.93
C GLU A 81 -0.74 0.46 11.38
N ILE A 82 -2.00 0.60 11.76
CA ILE A 82 -2.85 -0.53 12.14
C ILE A 82 -3.02 -1.47 10.94
N ASN A 83 -3.36 -0.92 9.79
CA ASN A 83 -3.53 -1.68 8.57
C ASN A 83 -2.25 -2.42 8.14
N ASN A 84 -1.09 -1.76 8.26
CA ASN A 84 0.20 -2.39 7.99
C ASN A 84 0.49 -3.55 8.93
N SER A 85 0.19 -3.40 10.22
CA SER A 85 0.36 -4.47 11.19
C SER A 85 -0.54 -5.67 10.89
N ILE A 86 -1.78 -5.44 10.50
CA ILE A 86 -2.73 -6.48 10.11
C ILE A 86 -2.22 -7.23 8.88
N GLU A 87 -1.85 -6.52 7.83
CA GLU A 87 -1.36 -7.14 6.59
C GLU A 87 -0.04 -7.88 6.76
N ALA A 88 0.80 -7.46 7.69
CA ALA A 88 2.06 -8.13 8.00
C ALA A 88 1.88 -9.43 8.81
N THR A 89 0.80 -9.55 9.57
CA THR A 89 0.55 -10.67 10.49
C THR A 89 -0.51 -11.64 10.00
N PHE A 90 -1.45 -11.19 9.17
CA PHE A 90 -2.49 -12.06 8.60
C PHE A 90 -1.91 -12.95 7.51
N ILE A 91 -1.98 -14.25 7.72
CA ILE A 91 -1.45 -15.25 6.78
C ILE A 91 -2.61 -16.01 6.16
N SER A 92 -2.72 -15.94 4.84
CA SER A 92 -3.71 -16.67 4.04
C SER A 92 -3.12 -16.99 2.66
N GLU A 93 -3.57 -18.08 2.06
CA GLU A 93 -3.22 -18.42 0.68
C GLU A 93 -3.78 -17.40 -0.34
N ASN A 94 -4.83 -16.68 0.04
CA ASN A 94 -5.53 -15.71 -0.82
C ASN A 94 -5.04 -14.27 -0.67
N THR A 95 -4.13 -14.01 0.25
CA THR A 95 -3.59 -12.67 0.49
C THR A 95 -2.11 -12.57 0.12
N ALA A 96 -1.70 -11.40 -0.35
CA ALA A 96 -0.30 -11.11 -0.62
C ALA A 96 0.53 -11.28 0.65
N LYS A 97 1.66 -11.96 0.54
CA LYS A 97 2.59 -12.17 1.66
C LYS A 97 3.24 -10.87 2.05
N GLY A 98 3.12 -10.51 3.32
CA GLY A 98 3.71 -9.32 3.90
C GLY A 98 4.62 -9.64 5.09
N LYS A 99 5.52 -8.71 5.36
CA LYS A 99 6.45 -8.75 6.47
C LYS A 99 6.48 -7.38 7.12
N LEU A 100 6.41 -7.35 8.44
CA LEU A 100 6.53 -6.10 9.18
C LEU A 100 7.92 -5.49 8.97
N LEU A 101 7.96 -4.22 8.66
CA LEU A 101 9.15 -3.41 8.51
C LEU A 101 8.97 -2.12 9.32
N VAL A 102 9.91 -1.82 10.19
CA VAL A 102 9.89 -0.56 10.94
C VAL A 102 10.86 0.42 10.30
N ILE A 103 10.35 1.56 9.87
CA ILE A 103 11.13 2.64 9.27
C ILE A 103 10.98 3.87 10.13
N ASN A 104 12.06 4.29 10.76
CA ASN A 104 12.11 5.48 11.63
C ASN A 104 10.98 5.49 12.69
N GLY A 105 10.70 4.34 13.29
CA GLY A 105 9.65 4.17 14.30
C GLY A 105 8.24 3.96 13.75
N PHE A 106 8.04 3.97 12.44
CA PHE A 106 6.74 3.70 11.80
C PHE A 106 6.63 2.24 11.37
N ARG A 107 5.49 1.63 11.68
CA ARG A 107 5.16 0.28 11.23
C ARG A 107 4.73 0.31 9.77
N CYS A 108 5.57 -0.27 8.94
CA CYS A 108 5.35 -0.44 7.50
C CYS A 108 5.14 -1.92 7.21
N VAL A 109 4.59 -2.24 6.07
CA VAL A 109 4.58 -3.59 5.55
C VAL A 109 5.37 -3.66 4.24
N MET A 110 6.30 -4.60 4.16
CA MET A 110 6.92 -5.00 2.91
C MET A 110 6.14 -6.21 2.39
N GLN A 111 5.48 -6.04 1.27
CA GLN A 111 4.57 -7.02 0.70
C GLN A 111 5.08 -7.49 -0.67
N GLU A 112 4.82 -8.75 -1.03
CA GLU A 112 5.10 -9.21 -2.37
C GLU A 112 4.39 -8.36 -3.42
N ARG A 113 5.05 -8.14 -4.55
CA ARG A 113 4.46 -7.34 -5.62
C ARG A 113 3.32 -8.08 -6.30
N ILE A 114 2.21 -7.39 -6.46
CA ILE A 114 1.02 -7.86 -7.15
C ILE A 114 0.83 -7.07 -8.44
N LYS A 115 0.66 -7.77 -9.54
CA LYS A 115 0.19 -7.18 -10.79
C LYS A 115 -1.33 -6.98 -10.67
N ILE A 116 -1.72 -5.74 -10.43
CA ILE A 116 -3.10 -5.37 -10.16
C ILE A 116 -3.98 -5.63 -11.39
N LEU A 117 -5.16 -6.20 -11.15
CA LEU A 117 -6.19 -6.33 -12.17
C LEU A 117 -6.99 -5.04 -12.28
N ASP A 118 -7.27 -4.64 -13.52
CA ASP A 118 -8.01 -3.42 -13.80
C ASP A 118 -9.51 -3.61 -13.48
N TYR A 119 -10.10 -2.58 -12.91
CA TYR A 119 -11.53 -2.50 -12.69
C TYR A 119 -12.25 -1.99 -13.96
N PRO A 120 -13.48 -2.47 -14.29
CA PRO A 120 -14.32 -3.39 -13.52
C PRO A 120 -13.94 -4.86 -13.70
N LEU A 121 -14.08 -5.62 -12.62
CA LEU A 121 -13.85 -7.06 -12.63
C LEU A 121 -15.14 -7.83 -12.98
N GLU A 122 -15.01 -8.83 -13.83
CA GLU A 122 -16.06 -9.83 -13.98
C GLU A 122 -15.95 -10.88 -12.86
N PHE A 123 -16.56 -10.60 -11.71
CA PHE A 123 -16.42 -11.43 -10.50
C PHE A 123 -16.71 -12.92 -10.72
N ARG A 124 -17.62 -13.25 -11.64
CA ARG A 124 -17.94 -14.65 -12.00
C ARG A 124 -16.75 -15.44 -12.55
N LEU A 125 -15.69 -14.75 -13.02
CA LEU A 125 -14.47 -15.39 -13.54
C LEU A 125 -13.44 -15.70 -12.45
N TYR A 126 -13.71 -15.30 -11.22
CA TYR A 126 -12.79 -15.41 -10.10
C TYR A 126 -13.40 -16.28 -8.98
N PRO A 127 -12.56 -16.83 -8.09
CA PRO A 127 -13.02 -17.54 -6.90
C PRO A 127 -13.95 -16.68 -6.02
N GLU A 128 -14.85 -17.30 -5.30
CA GLU A 128 -15.85 -16.62 -4.47
C GLU A 128 -15.24 -15.67 -3.43
N TRP A 129 -14.08 -15.99 -2.90
CA TRP A 129 -13.42 -15.15 -1.90
C TRP A 129 -13.10 -13.74 -2.42
N VAL A 130 -13.01 -13.55 -3.73
CA VAL A 130 -12.78 -12.23 -4.34
C VAL A 130 -13.93 -11.26 -4.02
N ASN A 131 -15.14 -11.76 -3.88
CA ASN A 131 -16.30 -10.94 -3.51
C ASN A 131 -16.22 -10.38 -2.09
N LEU A 132 -15.33 -10.92 -1.26
CA LEU A 132 -15.11 -10.46 0.11
C LEU A 132 -14.12 -9.30 0.19
N ILE A 133 -13.38 -9.06 -0.89
CA ILE A 133 -12.38 -8.01 -0.95
C ILE A 133 -13.02 -6.71 -1.41
N ASP A 134 -12.86 -5.69 -0.59
CA ASP A 134 -13.37 -4.35 -0.91
C ASP A 134 -12.78 -3.84 -2.22
N SER A 135 -13.64 -3.26 -3.05
CA SER A 135 -13.27 -2.67 -4.35
C SER A 135 -12.51 -3.62 -5.29
N GLY A 136 -12.55 -4.94 -5.05
CA GLY A 136 -11.88 -5.92 -5.90
C GLY A 136 -10.37 -5.73 -6.00
N GLN A 137 -9.73 -5.38 -4.91
CA GLN A 137 -8.28 -5.14 -4.82
C GLN A 137 -7.47 -6.44 -4.89
N ILE A 138 -7.46 -7.02 -6.06
CA ILE A 138 -6.81 -8.30 -6.37
C ILE A 138 -5.85 -8.17 -7.55
N GLY A 139 -4.97 -9.14 -7.66
CA GLY A 139 -4.04 -9.27 -8.78
C GLY A 139 -3.22 -10.53 -8.68
N TYR A 140 -2.28 -10.69 -9.58
CA TYR A 140 -1.41 -11.85 -9.62
C TYR A 140 -0.03 -11.52 -9.04
N ASN A 141 0.47 -12.40 -8.18
CA ASN A 141 1.87 -12.30 -7.75
C ASN A 141 2.84 -12.72 -8.87
N LEU A 142 4.15 -12.64 -8.63
CA LEU A 142 5.16 -12.98 -9.62
C LEU A 142 5.16 -14.46 -10.04
N LYS A 143 4.49 -15.31 -9.26
CA LYS A 143 4.29 -16.74 -9.57
C LYS A 143 2.97 -17.03 -10.31
N GLY A 144 2.21 -15.98 -10.65
CA GLY A 144 0.92 -16.12 -11.32
C GLY A 144 -0.23 -16.57 -10.41
N VAL A 145 -0.09 -16.43 -9.08
CA VAL A 145 -1.13 -16.78 -8.11
C VAL A 145 -1.98 -15.55 -7.78
N LEU A 146 -3.30 -15.72 -7.84
CA LEU A 146 -4.26 -14.66 -7.52
C LEU A 146 -4.23 -14.33 -6.01
N LYS A 147 -4.10 -13.06 -5.69
CA LYS A 147 -3.95 -12.55 -4.33
C LYS A 147 -4.72 -11.24 -4.13
N ALA A 148 -5.26 -11.05 -2.92
CA ALA A 148 -5.66 -9.72 -2.46
C ALA A 148 -4.42 -8.94 -1.99
N TYR A 149 -4.33 -7.65 -2.29
CA TYR A 149 -3.17 -6.83 -1.95
C TYR A 149 -3.46 -5.70 -0.96
N ASP A 150 -4.70 -5.30 -0.82
CA ASP A 150 -5.14 -4.31 0.17
C ASP A 150 -6.37 -4.88 0.89
N PHE A 151 -6.12 -5.59 1.99
CA PHE A 151 -7.11 -6.46 2.61
C PHE A 151 -7.25 -6.27 4.13
N ALA A 152 -6.58 -5.28 4.70
CA ALA A 152 -6.58 -5.09 6.16
C ALA A 152 -7.99 -4.98 6.76
N GLU A 153 -8.89 -4.31 6.05
CA GLU A 153 -10.29 -4.13 6.48
C GLU A 153 -11.16 -5.37 6.22
N ASP A 154 -10.68 -6.33 5.45
CA ASP A 154 -11.43 -7.50 5.01
C ASP A 154 -11.07 -8.79 5.75
N VAL A 155 -10.07 -8.76 6.65
CA VAL A 155 -9.56 -9.98 7.32
C VAL A 155 -10.64 -10.73 8.09
N ASN A 156 -11.60 -10.03 8.70
CA ASN A 156 -12.70 -10.67 9.41
C ASN A 156 -13.60 -11.45 8.45
N LYS A 157 -13.89 -10.90 7.27
CA LYS A 157 -14.68 -11.56 6.22
C LYS A 157 -13.94 -12.80 5.70
N LEU A 158 -12.64 -12.69 5.47
CA LEU A 158 -11.79 -13.77 4.98
C LEU A 158 -11.65 -14.92 6.01
N THR A 159 -11.75 -14.60 7.29
CA THR A 159 -11.63 -15.59 8.38
C THR A 159 -12.92 -16.41 8.57
N ILE A 160 -14.09 -15.80 8.41
CA ILE A 160 -15.40 -16.45 8.62
C ILE A 160 -15.69 -17.51 7.56
N ASN A 161 -15.13 -17.37 6.36
CA ASN A 161 -15.37 -18.26 5.23
C ASN A 161 -14.30 -19.36 5.05
N LYS A 162 -13.63 -19.71 6.11
CA LYS A 162 -12.75 -20.89 6.15
C LYS A 162 -13.51 -22.15 6.46
#